data_091e7c43de76c27bbcc4630bed1b0619
#
_entry.id   091e7c43de76c27bbcc4630bed1b0619
#
_cell.length_a   1.000
_cell.length_b   1.000
_cell.length_c   1.000
_cell.angle_alpha   90.00
_cell.angle_beta   90.00
_cell.angle_gamma   90.00
#
_symmetry.space_group_name_H-M   'P 1'
#
loop_
_entity.id
_entity.type
_entity.pdbx_description
1 polymer ?
#
loop_
_entity_poly.entity_id
_entity_poly.type
_entity_poly.pdbx_seq_one_letter_code
_entity_poly.pdbx_strand_id
1 'polypeptide(L)'
;QLGRIACCSAYHYQRMFTYMAGISLAEYIRRRKMSLAAVDLQGGNERIIDIAEKYGYRSPTAFNRAFQSFHGIAPSSVKGEGVSVKSFSPIVFNIAVKGATEMNYRIEKKEAFRIIGVSAPLDKEIENNFMVVPTMWQDLSANGTIQKLAGMMDAPPMGLLGVSACNDEEQWKYFIAVSSTKARGEFEEYTVPASTWVIFSGTGTNRSIQELEQRIITEWLPASWYEYA
;
A
#
# COMPACT_ATOMS: atom_id res chain seq x y z
N GLN A 1 4.15 13.96 7.47
CA GLN A 1 3.86 14.40 8.84
C GLN A 1 3.31 13.27 9.72
N LEU A 2 2.31 12.48 9.25
CA LEU A 2 1.74 11.35 10.01
C LEU A 2 2.76 10.23 10.25
N GLY A 3 3.59 9.90 9.27
CA GLY A 3 4.66 8.90 9.44
C GLY A 3 5.65 9.28 10.55
N ARG A 4 6.00 10.58 10.67
CA ARG A 4 6.86 11.05 11.77
C ARG A 4 6.21 10.86 13.14
N ILE A 5 4.91 11.10 13.26
CA ILE A 5 4.16 10.90 14.51
C ILE A 5 4.10 9.41 14.86
N ALA A 6 3.96 8.55 13.83
CA ALA A 6 3.91 7.10 13.98
C ALA A 6 5.30 6.44 13.99
N CYS A 7 6.39 7.24 14.03
CA CYS A 7 7.78 6.77 14.04
C CYS A 7 8.08 5.78 12.88
N CYS A 8 7.53 6.04 11.68
CA CYS A 8 7.77 5.18 10.52
C CYS A 8 7.81 6.01 9.22
N SER A 9 8.25 5.40 8.11
CA SER A 9 8.23 6.06 6.81
C SER A 9 6.80 6.38 6.37
N ALA A 10 6.63 7.41 5.54
CA ALA A 10 5.32 7.78 5.01
C ALA A 10 4.68 6.63 4.21
N TYR A 11 5.50 5.89 3.45
CA TYR A 11 5.07 4.71 2.69
C TYR A 11 4.56 3.61 3.60
N HIS A 12 5.32 3.29 4.65
CA HIS A 12 4.92 2.27 5.62
C HIS A 12 3.62 2.64 6.33
N TYR A 13 3.48 3.90 6.76
CA TYR A 13 2.25 4.39 7.38
C TYR A 13 1.03 4.21 6.46
N GLN A 14 1.16 4.59 5.18
CA GLN A 14 0.08 4.43 4.21
C GLN A 14 -0.30 2.95 4.00
N ARG A 15 0.71 2.08 3.89
CA ARG A 15 0.49 0.63 3.75
C ARG A 15 -0.22 0.04 4.96
N MET A 16 0.26 0.34 6.18
CA MET A 16 -0.41 -0.06 7.42
C MET A 16 -1.87 0.40 7.47
N PHE A 17 -2.08 1.69 7.18
CA PHE A 17 -3.43 2.26 7.19
C PHE A 17 -4.35 1.53 6.21
N THR A 18 -3.87 1.26 5.00
CA THR A 18 -4.67 0.57 3.97
C THR A 18 -5.02 -0.86 4.39
N TYR A 19 -4.06 -1.59 4.96
CA TYR A 19 -4.34 -2.94 5.48
C TYR A 19 -5.37 -2.95 6.62
N MET A 20 -5.30 -1.97 7.53
CA MET A 20 -6.21 -1.89 8.67
C MET A 20 -7.59 -1.35 8.29
N ALA A 21 -7.63 -0.37 7.39
CA ALA A 21 -8.85 0.36 7.04
C ALA A 21 -9.58 -0.20 5.82
N GLY A 22 -8.92 -1.03 5.00
CA GLY A 22 -9.45 -1.54 3.73
C GLY A 22 -9.58 -0.50 2.62
N ILE A 23 -9.09 0.73 2.86
CA ILE A 23 -9.07 1.83 1.89
C ILE A 23 -7.79 2.64 2.08
N SER A 24 -7.33 3.35 1.04
CA SER A 24 -6.14 4.18 1.17
C SER A 24 -6.36 5.36 2.12
N LEU A 25 -5.25 5.83 2.71
CA LEU A 25 -5.27 7.03 3.54
C LEU A 25 -5.76 8.26 2.76
N ALA A 26 -5.35 8.39 1.50
CA ALA A 26 -5.76 9.49 0.63
C ALA A 26 -7.27 9.47 0.38
N GLU A 27 -7.82 8.30 0.07
CA GLU A 27 -9.26 8.09 -0.14
C GLU A 27 -10.05 8.33 1.15
N TYR A 28 -9.56 7.83 2.29
CA TYR A 28 -10.15 8.11 3.59
C TYR A 28 -10.24 9.62 3.86
N ILE A 29 -9.12 10.34 3.70
CA ILE A 29 -9.08 11.79 3.91
C ILE A 29 -10.03 12.49 2.95
N ARG A 30 -10.06 12.09 1.68
CA ARG A 30 -10.96 12.67 0.67
C ARG A 30 -12.43 12.49 1.07
N ARG A 31 -12.86 11.29 1.42
CA ARG A 31 -14.25 11.00 1.83
C ARG A 31 -14.63 11.76 3.09
N ARG A 32 -13.72 11.83 4.07
CA ARG A 32 -13.94 12.63 5.30
C ARG A 32 -14.11 14.10 5.00
N LYS A 33 -13.25 14.68 4.16
CA LYS A 33 -13.36 16.09 3.73
C LYS A 33 -14.68 16.37 3.04
N MET A 34 -15.13 15.51 2.14
CA MET A 34 -16.40 15.68 1.43
C MET A 34 -17.59 15.59 2.38
N SER A 35 -17.58 14.66 3.32
CA SER A 35 -18.65 14.55 4.34
C SER A 35 -18.75 15.79 5.21
N LEU A 36 -17.62 16.33 5.69
CA LEU A 36 -17.60 17.54 6.51
C LEU A 36 -17.99 18.78 5.69
N ALA A 37 -17.51 18.88 4.43
CA ALA A 37 -17.91 19.96 3.54
C ALA A 37 -19.43 19.99 3.26
N ALA A 38 -20.08 18.83 3.18
CA ALA A 38 -21.52 18.76 3.04
C ALA A 38 -22.25 19.34 4.27
N VAL A 39 -21.74 19.05 5.47
CA VAL A 39 -22.32 19.62 6.72
C VAL A 39 -22.17 21.14 6.72
N ASP A 40 -20.99 21.67 6.37
CA ASP A 40 -20.76 23.14 6.29
C ASP A 40 -21.68 23.79 5.24
N LEU A 41 -21.87 23.16 4.09
CA LEU A 41 -22.77 23.63 3.04
C LEU A 41 -24.25 23.64 3.49
N GLN A 42 -24.68 22.64 4.22
CA GLN A 42 -26.04 22.56 4.78
C GLN A 42 -26.26 23.64 5.86
N GLY A 43 -25.22 24.01 6.61
CA GLY A 43 -25.27 25.12 7.56
C GLY A 43 -25.50 26.50 6.94
N GLY A 44 -25.28 26.63 5.62
CA GLY A 44 -25.75 27.77 4.81
C GLY A 44 -24.98 29.07 4.92
N ASN A 45 -24.05 29.20 5.85
CA ASN A 45 -23.41 30.48 6.21
C ASN A 45 -22.14 30.81 5.39
N GLU A 46 -21.53 29.83 4.74
CA GLU A 46 -20.26 29.99 4.02
C GLU A 46 -20.47 29.92 2.50
N ARG A 47 -19.60 30.60 1.74
CA ARG A 47 -19.58 30.48 0.28
C ARG A 47 -18.90 29.17 -0.13
N ILE A 48 -19.30 28.58 -1.24
CA ILE A 48 -18.72 27.33 -1.75
C ILE A 48 -17.20 27.45 -1.96
N ILE A 49 -16.72 28.63 -2.37
CA ILE A 49 -15.29 28.87 -2.57
C ILE A 49 -14.50 28.83 -1.25
N ASP A 50 -15.06 29.40 -0.18
CA ASP A 50 -14.42 29.43 1.13
C ASP A 50 -14.37 28.01 1.73
N ILE A 51 -15.43 27.22 1.55
CA ILE A 51 -15.48 25.80 1.93
C ILE A 51 -14.47 24.99 1.12
N ALA A 52 -14.35 25.22 -0.19
CA ALA A 52 -13.35 24.54 -1.01
C ALA A 52 -11.92 24.80 -0.50
N GLU A 53 -11.60 26.05 -0.16
CA GLU A 53 -10.30 26.43 0.39
C GLU A 53 -10.06 25.81 1.78
N LYS A 54 -11.06 25.86 2.67
CA LYS A 54 -11.03 25.24 4.02
C LYS A 54 -10.66 23.75 3.95
N TYR A 55 -11.16 23.02 2.96
CA TYR A 55 -10.85 21.60 2.75
C TYR A 55 -9.63 21.36 1.87
N GLY A 56 -8.87 22.40 1.52
CA GLY A 56 -7.57 22.32 0.84
C GLY A 56 -7.66 22.13 -0.67
N TYR A 57 -8.75 22.56 -1.29
CA TYR A 57 -8.89 22.58 -2.74
C TYR A 57 -8.47 23.94 -3.30
N ARG A 58 -7.49 23.93 -4.21
CA ARG A 58 -6.95 25.15 -4.83
C ARG A 58 -7.86 25.75 -5.90
N SER A 59 -8.85 24.99 -6.37
CA SER A 59 -9.82 25.50 -7.34
C SER A 59 -11.23 25.00 -7.03
N PRO A 60 -12.25 25.87 -7.22
CA PRO A 60 -13.66 25.49 -7.08
C PRO A 60 -14.07 24.34 -7.99
N THR A 61 -13.45 24.24 -9.18
CA THR A 61 -13.73 23.16 -10.15
C THR A 61 -13.26 21.81 -9.62
N ALA A 62 -12.06 21.75 -9.03
CA ALA A 62 -11.54 20.51 -8.43
C ALA A 62 -12.40 20.06 -7.25
N PHE A 63 -12.82 21.01 -6.40
CA PHE A 63 -13.74 20.73 -5.31
C PHE A 63 -15.08 20.20 -5.81
N ASN A 64 -15.68 20.87 -6.81
CA ASN A 64 -16.96 20.47 -7.39
C ASN A 64 -16.91 19.04 -7.93
N ARG A 65 -15.85 18.67 -8.68
CA ARG A 65 -15.65 17.31 -9.20
C ARG A 65 -15.54 16.28 -8.06
N ALA A 66 -14.74 16.57 -7.04
CA ALA A 66 -14.56 15.66 -5.90
C ALA A 66 -15.87 15.49 -5.13
N PHE A 67 -16.61 16.58 -4.93
CA PHE A 67 -17.87 16.57 -4.22
C PHE A 67 -18.95 15.80 -4.99
N GLN A 68 -19.09 16.04 -6.30
CA GLN A 68 -20.03 15.29 -7.15
C GLN A 68 -19.66 13.80 -7.23
N SER A 69 -18.37 13.48 -7.34
CA SER A 69 -17.90 12.09 -7.35
C SER A 69 -18.30 11.34 -6.08
N PHE A 70 -18.32 12.01 -4.93
CA PHE A 70 -18.64 11.38 -3.66
C PHE A 70 -20.16 11.41 -3.35
N HIS A 71 -20.81 12.56 -3.47
CA HIS A 71 -22.22 12.73 -3.10
C HIS A 71 -23.20 12.41 -4.23
N GLY A 72 -22.76 12.49 -5.50
CA GLY A 72 -23.59 12.36 -6.68
C GLY A 72 -24.35 13.65 -7.08
N ILE A 73 -24.16 14.73 -6.32
CA ILE A 73 -24.83 16.03 -6.55
C ILE A 73 -23.81 17.18 -6.47
N ALA A 74 -24.15 18.33 -7.06
CA ALA A 74 -23.30 19.51 -6.98
C ALA A 74 -23.32 20.16 -5.58
N PRO A 75 -22.23 20.83 -5.15
CA PRO A 75 -22.21 21.56 -3.88
C PRO A 75 -23.31 22.64 -3.78
N SER A 76 -23.66 23.28 -4.89
CA SER A 76 -24.73 24.29 -4.96
C SER A 76 -26.11 23.74 -4.66
N SER A 77 -26.32 22.44 -4.91
CA SER A 77 -27.63 21.79 -4.71
C SER A 77 -27.85 21.35 -3.26
N VAL A 78 -26.82 21.39 -2.41
CA VAL A 78 -26.89 20.86 -1.02
C VAL A 78 -27.78 21.71 -0.11
N LYS A 79 -27.95 23.00 -0.42
CA LYS A 79 -28.78 23.94 0.39
C LYS A 79 -30.28 23.74 0.21
N GLY A 80 -30.72 22.89 -0.71
CA GLY A 80 -32.14 22.61 -0.94
C GLY A 80 -32.76 21.79 0.22
N GLU A 81 -34.01 22.04 0.52
CA GLU A 81 -34.78 21.24 1.51
C GLU A 81 -34.86 19.77 1.04
N GLY A 82 -34.64 18.84 1.97
CA GLY A 82 -34.76 17.39 1.72
C GLY A 82 -33.63 16.78 0.91
N VAL A 83 -32.54 17.51 0.64
CA VAL A 83 -31.40 16.99 -0.11
C VAL A 83 -30.59 15.99 0.72
N SER A 84 -30.50 14.76 0.22
CA SER A 84 -29.69 13.70 0.85
C SER A 84 -28.23 13.81 0.42
N VAL A 85 -27.33 13.75 1.41
CA VAL A 85 -25.88 13.72 1.21
C VAL A 85 -25.29 12.45 1.85
N LYS A 86 -24.21 11.94 1.27
CA LYS A 86 -23.50 10.79 1.85
C LYS A 86 -22.64 11.26 3.02
N SER A 87 -22.61 10.47 4.09
CA SER A 87 -21.69 10.67 5.20
C SER A 87 -20.72 9.50 5.28
N PHE A 88 -19.43 9.82 5.44
CA PHE A 88 -18.38 8.86 5.74
C PHE A 88 -17.87 9.12 7.15
N SER A 89 -18.24 8.25 8.08
CA SER A 89 -17.89 8.38 9.50
C SER A 89 -16.38 8.21 9.76
N PRO A 90 -15.87 8.72 10.89
CA PRO A 90 -14.51 8.36 11.33
C PRO A 90 -14.37 6.85 11.43
N ILE A 91 -13.21 6.33 10.97
CA ILE A 91 -12.90 4.92 11.15
C ILE A 91 -12.66 4.67 12.64
N VAL A 92 -13.33 3.66 13.17
CA VAL A 92 -13.07 3.12 14.51
C VAL A 92 -12.43 1.75 14.32
N PHE A 93 -11.20 1.59 14.81
CA PHE A 93 -10.55 0.29 14.81
C PHE A 93 -11.03 -0.50 16.03
N ASN A 94 -11.81 -1.55 15.78
CA ASN A 94 -12.11 -2.54 16.80
C ASN A 94 -10.96 -3.54 16.86
N ILE A 95 -10.11 -3.44 17.86
CA ILE A 95 -9.05 -4.40 18.11
C ILE A 95 -9.68 -5.63 18.77
N ALA A 96 -9.93 -6.67 17.98
CA ALA A 96 -10.24 -7.98 18.53
C ALA A 96 -8.90 -8.62 18.97
N VAL A 97 -8.68 -8.72 20.26
CA VAL A 97 -7.59 -9.55 20.79
C VAL A 97 -7.99 -11.01 20.53
N LYS A 98 -7.58 -11.55 19.40
CA LYS A 98 -7.57 -13.01 19.20
C LYS A 98 -6.39 -13.53 19.99
N GLY A 99 -6.58 -14.66 20.71
CA GLY A 99 -5.52 -15.28 21.49
C GLY A 99 -4.23 -15.43 20.66
N ALA A 100 -3.11 -15.19 21.28
CA ALA A 100 -1.80 -15.17 20.66
C ALA A 100 -1.57 -16.45 19.83
N THR A 101 -1.61 -16.32 18.53
CA THR A 101 -1.11 -17.36 17.63
C THR A 101 0.37 -17.10 17.46
N GLU A 102 1.20 -18.06 17.85
CA GLU A 102 2.64 -17.94 17.69
C GLU A 102 3.01 -17.66 16.24
N MET A 103 3.88 -16.70 16.02
CA MET A 103 4.54 -16.46 14.75
C MET A 103 5.99 -16.88 14.86
N ASN A 104 6.38 -17.87 14.08
CA ASN A 104 7.76 -18.28 14.01
C ASN A 104 8.56 -17.31 13.14
N TYR A 105 9.55 -16.68 13.72
CA TYR A 105 10.48 -15.83 12.98
C TYR A 105 11.91 -16.10 13.40
N ARG A 106 12.85 -15.72 12.55
CA ARG A 106 14.27 -15.71 12.85
C ARG A 106 14.91 -14.43 12.31
N ILE A 107 16.00 -14.05 12.92
CA ILE A 107 16.76 -12.86 12.52
C ILE A 107 18.08 -13.34 11.93
N GLU A 108 18.38 -12.92 10.72
CA GLU A 108 19.61 -13.27 10.01
C GLU A 108 20.26 -12.02 9.42
N LYS A 109 21.57 -11.91 9.54
CA LYS A 109 22.35 -10.99 8.73
C LYS A 109 22.61 -11.66 7.38
N LYS A 110 22.30 -10.98 6.31
CA LYS A 110 22.57 -11.44 4.95
C LYS A 110 23.50 -10.47 4.26
N GLU A 111 24.49 -11.03 3.59
CA GLU A 111 25.33 -10.28 2.66
C GLU A 111 24.48 -9.83 1.47
N ALA A 112 25.01 -8.84 0.73
CA ALA A 112 24.36 -8.42 -0.50
C ALA A 112 24.26 -9.58 -1.49
N PHE A 113 23.13 -9.72 -2.15
CA PHE A 113 22.92 -10.74 -3.17
C PHE A 113 22.24 -10.16 -4.41
N ARG A 114 22.55 -10.74 -5.53
CA ARG A 114 22.03 -10.32 -6.81
C ARG A 114 20.78 -11.10 -7.17
N ILE A 115 19.76 -10.40 -7.66
CA ILE A 115 18.56 -10.99 -8.25
C ILE A 115 18.46 -10.60 -9.71
N ILE A 116 17.88 -11.50 -10.51
CA ILE A 116 17.51 -11.25 -11.90
C ILE A 116 16.03 -11.56 -12.08
N GLY A 117 15.31 -10.73 -12.82
CA GLY A 117 13.88 -10.91 -12.97
C GLY A 117 13.21 -9.88 -13.85
N VAL A 118 11.91 -9.80 -13.72
CA VAL A 118 11.07 -8.78 -14.37
C VAL A 118 10.61 -7.81 -13.31
N SER A 119 10.63 -6.51 -13.61
CA SER A 119 10.13 -5.49 -12.68
C SER A 119 8.95 -4.71 -13.25
N ALA A 120 8.16 -4.17 -12.36
CA ALA A 120 7.13 -3.18 -12.65
C ALA A 120 7.22 -2.03 -11.63
N PRO A 121 6.97 -0.79 -12.04
CA PRO A 121 6.90 0.32 -11.10
C PRO A 121 5.73 0.11 -10.14
N LEU A 122 5.95 0.43 -8.87
CA LEU A 122 4.88 0.50 -7.88
C LEU A 122 4.34 1.93 -7.83
N ASP A 123 3.03 2.05 -7.83
CA ASP A 123 2.35 3.32 -7.70
C ASP A 123 2.51 3.88 -6.27
N LYS A 124 2.53 5.20 -6.15
CA LYS A 124 2.46 5.89 -4.86
C LYS A 124 1.12 5.64 -4.15
N GLU A 125 0.06 5.40 -4.92
CA GLU A 125 -1.22 4.93 -4.40
C GLU A 125 -1.20 3.40 -4.30
N ILE A 126 -1.03 2.90 -3.09
CA ILE A 126 -0.84 1.47 -2.79
C ILE A 126 -1.99 0.61 -3.32
N GLU A 127 -3.21 1.16 -3.42
CA GLU A 127 -4.39 0.44 -3.95
C GLU A 127 -4.17 -0.06 -5.37
N ASN A 128 -3.49 0.72 -6.20
CA ASN A 128 -3.18 0.32 -7.56
C ASN A 128 -2.26 -0.90 -7.59
N ASN A 129 -1.39 -1.05 -6.61
CA ASN A 129 -0.43 -2.14 -6.52
C ASN A 129 -1.09 -3.49 -6.17
N PHE A 130 -2.25 -3.49 -5.47
CA PHE A 130 -3.00 -4.72 -5.20
C PHE A 130 -3.57 -5.38 -6.46
N MET A 131 -3.71 -4.64 -7.54
CA MET A 131 -4.12 -5.18 -8.84
C MET A 131 -2.91 -5.51 -9.71
N VAL A 132 -1.88 -4.66 -9.69
CA VAL A 132 -0.68 -4.79 -10.53
C VAL A 132 0.11 -6.06 -10.18
N VAL A 133 0.40 -6.29 -8.90
CA VAL A 133 1.25 -7.40 -8.48
C VAL A 133 0.63 -8.76 -8.79
N PRO A 134 -0.64 -9.07 -8.46
CA PRO A 134 -1.26 -10.34 -8.85
C PRO A 134 -1.33 -10.55 -10.35
N THR A 135 -1.65 -9.50 -11.12
CA THR A 135 -1.69 -9.56 -12.59
C THR A 135 -0.31 -9.92 -13.15
N MET A 136 0.74 -9.27 -12.66
CA MET A 136 2.12 -9.54 -13.06
C MET A 136 2.49 -11.03 -12.82
N TRP A 137 2.14 -11.60 -11.66
CA TRP A 137 2.36 -13.02 -11.38
C TRP A 137 1.60 -13.93 -12.34
N GLN A 138 0.35 -13.60 -12.67
CA GLN A 138 -0.48 -14.35 -13.61
C GLN A 138 0.10 -14.33 -15.02
N ASP A 139 0.45 -13.15 -15.53
CA ASP A 139 0.99 -12.95 -16.87
C ASP A 139 2.33 -13.68 -17.06
N LEU A 140 3.26 -13.54 -16.10
CA LEU A 140 4.55 -14.18 -16.16
C LEU A 140 4.47 -15.71 -15.99
N SER A 141 3.45 -16.20 -15.29
CA SER A 141 3.15 -17.64 -15.23
C SER A 141 2.59 -18.15 -16.55
N ALA A 142 1.65 -17.42 -17.16
CA ALA A 142 0.97 -17.83 -18.38
C ALA A 142 1.90 -17.82 -19.60
N ASN A 143 2.84 -16.89 -19.69
CA ASN A 143 3.77 -16.75 -20.81
C ASN A 143 5.06 -17.56 -20.68
N GLY A 144 5.21 -18.36 -19.61
CA GLY A 144 6.38 -19.22 -19.39
C GLY A 144 7.62 -18.51 -18.82
N THR A 145 7.53 -17.24 -18.46
CA THR A 145 8.67 -16.48 -17.89
C THR A 145 9.08 -17.00 -16.52
N ILE A 146 8.12 -17.42 -15.69
CA ILE A 146 8.40 -18.03 -14.38
C ILE A 146 9.29 -19.27 -14.53
N GLN A 147 9.04 -20.13 -15.53
CA GLN A 147 9.82 -21.33 -15.79
C GLN A 147 11.25 -20.98 -16.25
N LYS A 148 11.40 -19.95 -17.09
CA LYS A 148 12.71 -19.46 -17.51
C LYS A 148 13.51 -18.92 -16.30
N LEU A 149 12.90 -18.10 -15.45
CA LEU A 149 13.53 -17.60 -14.24
C LEU A 149 13.93 -18.73 -13.28
N ALA A 150 13.06 -19.71 -13.06
CA ALA A 150 13.37 -20.86 -12.23
C ALA A 150 14.60 -21.64 -12.74
N GLY A 151 14.78 -21.75 -14.06
CA GLY A 151 15.96 -22.38 -14.68
C GLY A 151 17.26 -21.55 -14.53
N MET A 152 17.16 -20.29 -14.19
CA MET A 152 18.31 -19.42 -13.99
C MET A 152 18.77 -19.34 -12.52
N MET A 153 17.96 -19.82 -11.59
CA MET A 153 18.26 -19.82 -10.16
C MET A 153 19.45 -20.73 -9.86
N ASP A 154 20.50 -20.16 -9.24
CA ASP A 154 21.72 -20.90 -8.89
C ASP A 154 22.41 -20.40 -7.61
N ALA A 155 21.80 -19.42 -6.94
CA ALA A 155 22.34 -18.84 -5.71
C ALA A 155 21.23 -18.64 -4.65
N PRO A 156 21.58 -18.62 -3.36
CA PRO A 156 20.62 -18.28 -2.32
C PRO A 156 20.24 -16.77 -2.33
N PRO A 157 19.01 -16.45 -1.87
CA PRO A 157 17.96 -17.34 -1.41
C PRO A 157 17.32 -18.11 -2.54
N MET A 158 17.05 -19.42 -2.31
CA MET A 158 16.42 -20.27 -3.28
C MET A 158 14.93 -20.02 -3.35
N GLY A 159 14.37 -20.07 -4.55
CA GLY A 159 12.95 -19.90 -4.81
C GLY A 159 12.66 -18.69 -5.69
N LEU A 160 11.39 -18.57 -6.07
CA LEU A 160 10.87 -17.37 -6.72
C LEU A 160 10.69 -16.27 -5.66
N LEU A 161 11.18 -15.10 -5.96
CA LEU A 161 11.19 -13.95 -5.06
C LEU A 161 10.24 -12.88 -5.57
N GLY A 162 9.39 -12.38 -4.69
CA GLY A 162 8.67 -11.13 -4.86
C GLY A 162 9.38 -10.06 -4.04
N VAL A 163 9.97 -9.06 -4.67
CA VAL A 163 10.81 -8.05 -3.98
C VAL A 163 10.30 -6.66 -4.28
N SER A 164 9.90 -5.94 -3.24
CA SER A 164 9.66 -4.50 -3.33
C SER A 164 10.98 -3.78 -3.02
N ALA A 165 11.52 -3.09 -4.00
CA ALA A 165 12.77 -2.36 -3.90
C ALA A 165 12.55 -0.87 -4.17
N CYS A 166 13.25 -0.03 -3.41
CA CYS A 166 13.29 1.41 -3.60
C CYS A 166 14.69 1.80 -4.09
N ASN A 167 14.75 2.69 -5.07
CA ASN A 167 16.02 3.29 -5.48
C ASN A 167 16.30 4.59 -4.71
N ASP A 168 17.47 5.18 -4.94
CA ASP A 168 17.91 6.44 -4.30
C ASP A 168 17.01 7.64 -4.64
N GLU A 169 16.19 7.55 -5.71
CA GLU A 169 15.23 8.57 -6.14
C GLU A 169 13.83 8.38 -5.55
N GLU A 170 13.69 7.54 -4.54
CA GLU A 170 12.41 7.17 -3.93
C GLU A 170 11.39 6.55 -4.91
N GLN A 171 11.88 5.92 -5.98
CA GLN A 171 11.05 5.18 -6.92
C GLN A 171 10.98 3.71 -6.50
N TRP A 172 9.78 3.24 -6.28
CA TRP A 172 9.54 1.87 -5.90
C TRP A 172 9.26 0.98 -7.11
N LYS A 173 9.90 -0.18 -7.14
CA LYS A 173 9.65 -1.24 -8.12
C LYS A 173 9.34 -2.55 -7.41
N TYR A 174 8.47 -3.35 -8.02
CA TYR A 174 8.24 -4.73 -7.63
C TYR A 174 8.94 -5.66 -8.61
N PHE A 175 9.75 -6.56 -8.11
CA PHE A 175 10.43 -7.58 -8.89
C PHE A 175 9.80 -8.95 -8.66
N ILE A 176 9.59 -9.71 -9.73
CA ILE A 176 9.46 -11.16 -9.69
C ILE A 176 10.77 -11.71 -10.23
N ALA A 177 11.54 -12.35 -9.37
CA ALA A 177 12.94 -12.62 -9.62
C ALA A 177 13.42 -13.93 -9.00
N VAL A 178 14.65 -14.30 -9.32
CA VAL A 178 15.42 -15.36 -8.66
C VAL A 178 16.82 -14.84 -8.31
N SER A 179 17.42 -15.43 -7.27
CA SER A 179 18.83 -15.16 -6.99
C SER A 179 19.71 -15.93 -7.98
N SER A 180 20.63 -15.23 -8.65
CA SER A 180 21.44 -15.85 -9.70
C SER A 180 22.79 -15.15 -9.90
N THR A 181 23.81 -15.96 -10.18
CA THR A 181 25.14 -15.54 -10.63
C THR A 181 25.29 -15.53 -12.15
N LYS A 182 24.34 -16.15 -12.87
CA LYS A 182 24.32 -16.25 -14.33
C LYS A 182 24.16 -14.90 -15.01
N ALA A 183 24.52 -14.82 -16.28
CA ALA A 183 24.23 -13.63 -17.08
C ALA A 183 22.74 -13.35 -17.13
N ARG A 184 22.33 -12.08 -16.98
CA ARG A 184 20.91 -11.69 -16.86
C ARG A 184 20.06 -11.98 -18.12
N GLY A 185 20.69 -12.07 -19.29
CA GLY A 185 19.97 -12.22 -20.55
C GLY A 185 19.04 -11.04 -20.83
N GLU A 186 17.78 -11.34 -21.06
CA GLU A 186 16.70 -10.38 -21.30
C GLU A 186 16.10 -9.76 -20.02
N PHE A 187 16.52 -10.22 -18.84
CA PHE A 187 15.98 -9.81 -17.54
C PHE A 187 16.67 -8.58 -16.97
N GLU A 188 15.97 -7.88 -16.10
CA GLU A 188 16.57 -6.83 -15.27
C GLU A 188 17.33 -7.45 -14.10
N GLU A 189 18.28 -6.71 -13.56
CA GLU A 189 19.01 -7.11 -12.37
C GLU A 189 18.92 -6.05 -11.28
N TYR A 190 18.95 -6.52 -10.04
CA TYR A 190 19.00 -5.67 -8.87
C TYR A 190 19.89 -6.33 -7.81
N THR A 191 20.68 -5.54 -7.12
CA THR A 191 21.46 -6.02 -5.97
C THR A 191 20.72 -5.65 -4.70
N VAL A 192 20.23 -6.67 -4.01
CA VAL A 192 19.65 -6.51 -2.67
C VAL A 192 20.80 -6.22 -1.70
N PRO A 193 20.77 -5.09 -0.98
CA PRO A 193 21.90 -4.70 -0.12
C PRO A 193 22.04 -5.63 1.09
N ALA A 194 23.25 -5.69 1.64
CA ALA A 194 23.49 -6.38 2.89
C ALA A 194 22.68 -5.75 4.01
N SER A 195 21.95 -6.56 4.76
CA SER A 195 21.02 -6.09 5.80
C SER A 195 20.78 -7.13 6.86
N THR A 196 20.20 -6.71 7.98
CA THR A 196 19.61 -7.60 8.98
C THR A 196 18.15 -7.86 8.62
N TRP A 197 17.81 -9.10 8.40
CA TRP A 197 16.49 -9.54 7.96
C TRP A 197 15.73 -10.20 9.12
N VAL A 198 14.47 -9.86 9.22
CA VAL A 198 13.51 -10.67 9.99
C VAL A 198 12.77 -11.55 9.01
N ILE A 199 12.88 -12.86 9.18
CA ILE A 199 12.36 -13.87 8.27
C ILE A 199 11.22 -14.62 8.96
N PHE A 200 10.03 -14.48 8.41
CA PHE A 200 8.86 -15.26 8.82
C PHE A 200 8.69 -16.42 7.85
N SER A 201 8.30 -17.57 8.37
CA SER A 201 8.10 -18.78 7.57
C SER A 201 6.67 -19.26 7.73
N GLY A 202 6.07 -19.70 6.63
CA GLY A 202 4.73 -20.26 6.60
C GLY A 202 4.54 -21.15 5.39
N THR A 203 3.51 -21.99 5.43
CA THR A 203 3.08 -22.86 4.31
C THR A 203 1.64 -22.50 3.96
N GLY A 204 1.32 -22.49 2.69
CA GLY A 204 -0.04 -22.19 2.25
C GLY A 204 -0.13 -21.68 0.82
N THR A 205 -1.19 -20.98 0.52
CA THR A 205 -1.48 -20.35 -0.77
C THR A 205 -1.00 -18.90 -0.81
N ASN A 206 -1.12 -18.23 -1.96
CA ASN A 206 -0.84 -16.79 -2.08
C ASN A 206 -1.65 -15.95 -1.07
N ARG A 207 -2.87 -16.39 -0.74
CA ARG A 207 -3.68 -15.73 0.29
C ARG A 207 -3.04 -15.84 1.68
N SER A 208 -2.42 -16.97 2.00
CA SER A 208 -1.73 -17.17 3.28
C SER A 208 -0.53 -16.24 3.44
N ILE A 209 0.14 -15.87 2.33
CA ILE A 209 1.23 -14.87 2.35
C ILE A 209 0.68 -13.49 2.71
N GLN A 210 -0.43 -13.08 2.10
CA GLN A 210 -1.08 -11.79 2.41
C GLN A 210 -1.56 -11.73 3.85
N GLU A 211 -2.15 -12.82 4.36
CA GLU A 211 -2.57 -12.93 5.76
C GLU A 211 -1.37 -12.85 6.71
N LEU A 212 -0.25 -13.49 6.36
CA LEU A 212 1.00 -13.42 7.14
C LEU A 212 1.57 -11.99 7.12
N GLU A 213 1.66 -11.34 5.96
CA GLU A 213 2.09 -9.94 5.85
C GLU A 213 1.22 -9.01 6.71
N GLN A 214 -0.09 -9.18 6.65
CA GLN A 214 -1.00 -8.39 7.47
C GLN A 214 -0.73 -8.60 8.98
N ARG A 215 -0.54 -9.84 9.41
CA ARG A 215 -0.24 -10.17 10.80
C ARG A 215 1.12 -9.61 11.25
N ILE A 216 2.14 -9.67 10.39
CA ILE A 216 3.45 -9.07 10.69
C ILE A 216 3.28 -7.58 10.98
N ILE A 217 2.51 -6.87 10.15
CA ILE A 217 2.33 -5.43 10.26
C ILE A 217 1.44 -5.03 11.44
N THR A 218 0.39 -5.81 11.72
CA THR A 218 -0.63 -5.43 12.70
C THR A 218 -0.41 -6.04 14.08
N GLU A 219 0.25 -7.19 14.16
CA GLU A 219 0.44 -7.93 15.42
C GLU A 219 1.90 -7.89 15.88
N TRP A 220 2.84 -8.27 14.99
CA TRP A 220 4.24 -8.46 15.39
C TRP A 220 5.03 -7.15 15.45
N LEU A 221 4.98 -6.34 14.40
CA LEU A 221 5.78 -5.12 14.31
C LEU A 221 5.47 -4.10 15.42
N PRO A 222 4.19 -3.83 15.76
CA PRO A 222 3.86 -2.92 16.86
C PRO A 222 4.29 -3.43 18.25
N ALA A 223 4.41 -4.76 18.41
CA ALA A 223 4.86 -5.40 19.64
C ALA A 223 6.38 -5.63 19.67
N SER A 224 7.05 -5.45 18.53
CA SER A 224 8.49 -5.57 18.39
C SER A 224 9.14 -4.18 18.55
N TRP A 225 10.40 -4.17 18.97
CA TRP A 225 11.21 -2.95 19.04
C TRP A 225 11.89 -2.63 17.69
N TYR A 226 11.45 -3.26 16.61
CA TYR A 226 12.04 -3.10 15.28
C TYR A 226 11.27 -2.06 14.46
N GLU A 227 12.04 -1.31 13.67
CA GLU A 227 11.53 -0.36 12.68
C GLU A 227 11.85 -0.86 11.29
N TYR A 228 11.04 -0.47 10.32
CA TYR A 228 11.37 -0.68 8.92
C TYR A 228 12.56 0.18 8.51
N ALA A 229 13.53 -0.43 7.88
CA ALA A 229 14.64 0.27 7.25
C ALA A 229 14.21 0.99 5.96
#